data_f6e80a04fff6280da86d6a04c11d2c35
#
_entry.id   f6e80a04fff6280da86d6a04c11d2c35
#
_cell.length_a   1.000
_cell.length_b   1.000
_cell.length_c   1.000
_cell.angle_alpha   90.00
_cell.angle_beta   90.00
_cell.angle_gamma   90.00
#
_symmetry.space_group_name_H-M   'P 1'
#
loop_
_entity.id
_entity.type
_entity.pdbx_description
1 polymer ?
#
loop_
_entity_poly.entity_id
_entity_poly.type
_entity_poly.pdbx_seq_one_letter_code
_entity_poly.pdbx_strand_id
1 'polypeptide(L)'
;MKFWVDRRNNRIFPSSGSSFRIRLKGYAGMNRYSKSFVQVMPEASFYLPMNKRGTIVVAERLGGGISLGKTAFYQSLFVGGHDNLLGYRQYRFAGQHSLYNNFELRLKLADFASYILPGQLGMTSFFDLGRVWEENDNSGEWHAGVGGGFYFAPAHMVVLQLVAGYSKEGWLPYFTMGFRF
;
A
#
# COMPACT_ATOMS: atom_id res chain seq x y z
N MET A 1 10.74 -13.74 -9.35
CA MET A 1 11.80 -13.64 -8.32
C MET A 1 11.45 -12.50 -7.37
N LYS A 2 11.76 -12.65 -6.06
CA LYS A 2 11.46 -11.62 -5.05
C LYS A 2 12.71 -11.44 -4.21
N PHE A 3 13.21 -10.21 -4.13
CA PHE A 3 14.24 -9.79 -3.20
C PHE A 3 13.60 -8.93 -2.11
N TRP A 4 13.95 -9.16 -0.84
CA TRP A 4 13.35 -8.44 0.27
C TRP A 4 14.37 -8.26 1.40
N VAL A 5 14.52 -7.00 1.83
CA VAL A 5 15.28 -6.60 3.02
C VAL A 5 14.31 -5.97 4.00
N ASP A 6 14.22 -6.51 5.20
CA ASP A 6 13.30 -6.05 6.23
C ASP A 6 14.08 -5.74 7.52
N ARG A 7 14.06 -4.46 7.89
CA ARG A 7 14.69 -3.91 9.09
C ARG A 7 13.67 -3.23 10.00
N ARG A 8 12.40 -3.67 9.94
CA ARG A 8 11.34 -3.18 10.81
C ARG A 8 11.46 -3.82 12.20
N ASN A 9 11.10 -3.04 13.23
CA ASN A 9 11.04 -3.56 14.61
C ASN A 9 9.97 -4.65 14.79
N ASN A 10 8.86 -4.56 14.08
CA ASN A 10 7.78 -5.55 14.06
C ASN A 10 7.20 -5.66 12.65
N ARG A 11 6.84 -6.87 12.21
CA ARG A 11 6.28 -7.09 10.87
C ARG A 11 4.78 -6.85 10.79
N ILE A 12 4.07 -7.09 11.88
CA ILE A 12 2.60 -6.97 11.94
C ILE A 12 2.22 -5.54 12.32
N PHE A 13 2.95 -4.96 13.29
CA PHE A 13 2.72 -3.64 13.83
C PHE A 13 4.00 -2.81 13.79
N PRO A 14 4.47 -2.40 12.60
CA PRO A 14 5.71 -1.67 12.50
C PRO A 14 5.56 -0.24 13.00
N SER A 15 6.42 0.14 13.94
CA SER A 15 6.49 1.50 14.49
C SER A 15 7.82 2.20 14.21
N SER A 16 8.84 1.43 13.80
CA SER A 16 10.15 1.97 13.43
C SER A 16 10.88 1.06 12.45
N GLY A 17 11.78 1.64 11.66
CA GLY A 17 12.62 0.90 10.72
C GLY A 17 12.21 1.09 9.27
N SER A 18 12.70 0.21 8.42
CA SER A 18 12.43 0.27 6.97
C SER A 18 12.32 -1.11 6.36
N SER A 19 11.62 -1.20 5.23
CA SER A 19 11.63 -2.39 4.40
C SER A 19 11.82 -2.01 2.93
N PHE A 20 12.54 -2.84 2.20
CA PHE A 20 12.76 -2.68 0.77
C PHE A 20 12.43 -3.99 0.07
N ARG A 21 11.64 -3.93 -0.99
CA ARG A 21 11.19 -5.09 -1.75
C ARG A 21 11.31 -4.82 -3.24
N ILE A 22 11.88 -5.78 -3.97
CA ILE A 22 11.82 -5.80 -5.44
C ILE A 22 11.13 -7.09 -5.86
N ARG A 23 10.10 -6.98 -6.69
CA ARG A 23 9.47 -8.12 -7.35
C ARG A 23 9.80 -8.08 -8.83
N LEU A 24 10.32 -9.19 -9.34
CA LEU A 24 10.60 -9.41 -10.74
C LEU A 24 9.64 -10.48 -11.25
N LYS A 25 8.91 -10.16 -12.31
CA LYS A 25 8.09 -11.11 -13.06
C LYS A 25 8.59 -11.16 -14.50
N GLY A 26 8.88 -12.34 -14.99
CA GLY A 26 9.21 -12.59 -16.39
C GLY A 26 8.23 -13.60 -16.97
N TYR A 27 7.78 -13.38 -18.17
CA TYR A 27 6.95 -14.30 -18.91
C TYR A 27 7.51 -14.43 -20.33
N ALA A 28 7.78 -15.65 -20.76
CA ALA A 28 8.18 -15.97 -22.12
C ALA A 28 6.99 -16.57 -22.89
N GLY A 29 6.50 -15.86 -23.89
CA GLY A 29 5.43 -16.34 -24.75
C GLY A 29 5.93 -17.46 -25.65
N MET A 30 5.27 -18.61 -25.62
CA MET A 30 5.65 -19.80 -26.41
C MET A 30 4.84 -19.95 -27.71
N ASN A 31 3.84 -19.10 -27.94
CA ASN A 31 2.99 -19.16 -29.11
C ASN A 31 2.66 -17.77 -29.68
N ARG A 32 2.01 -17.74 -30.85
CA ARG A 32 1.68 -16.51 -31.58
C ARG A 32 0.77 -15.54 -30.83
N TYR A 33 0.04 -16.02 -29.82
CA TYR A 33 -0.93 -15.24 -29.04
C TYR A 33 -0.38 -14.79 -27.68
N SER A 34 0.72 -15.36 -27.21
CA SER A 34 1.34 -15.00 -25.94
C SER A 34 2.59 -14.15 -26.16
N LYS A 35 2.57 -12.94 -25.62
CA LYS A 35 3.68 -11.98 -25.76
C LYS A 35 4.60 -12.08 -24.55
N SER A 36 5.90 -11.94 -24.78
CA SER A 36 6.89 -11.94 -23.72
C SER A 36 6.96 -10.56 -23.07
N PHE A 37 7.11 -10.54 -21.74
CA PHE A 37 7.31 -9.32 -20.98
C PHE A 37 8.17 -9.56 -19.73
N VAL A 38 8.75 -8.49 -19.23
CA VAL A 38 9.43 -8.46 -17.94
C VAL A 38 8.89 -7.28 -17.14
N GLN A 39 8.58 -7.49 -15.86
CA GLN A 39 8.13 -6.46 -14.95
C GLN A 39 9.08 -6.37 -13.77
N VAL A 40 9.44 -5.14 -13.41
CA VAL A 40 10.22 -4.80 -12.23
C VAL A 40 9.38 -3.91 -11.33
N MET A 41 9.13 -4.34 -10.10
CA MET A 41 8.27 -3.64 -9.15
C MET A 41 9.05 -3.38 -7.85
N PRO A 42 9.76 -2.26 -7.73
CA PRO A 42 10.39 -1.82 -6.49
C PRO A 42 9.36 -1.22 -5.54
N GLU A 43 9.59 -1.40 -4.24
CA GLU A 43 8.80 -0.82 -3.16
C GLU A 43 9.70 -0.58 -1.95
N ALA A 44 9.63 0.60 -1.36
CA ALA A 44 10.33 0.97 -0.14
C ALA A 44 9.31 1.51 0.88
N SER A 45 9.45 1.10 2.14
CA SER A 45 8.61 1.59 3.23
C SER A 45 9.49 2.02 4.39
N PHE A 46 9.10 3.13 5.03
CA PHE A 46 9.79 3.73 6.17
C PHE A 46 8.80 3.97 7.30
N TYR A 47 9.25 3.77 8.54
CA TYR A 47 8.45 3.95 9.74
C TYR A 47 9.25 4.76 10.74
N LEU A 48 8.68 5.89 11.16
CA LEU A 48 9.34 6.87 12.02
C LEU A 48 8.46 7.16 13.24
N PRO A 49 8.88 6.75 14.45
CA PRO A 49 8.21 7.17 15.66
C PRO A 49 8.50 8.66 15.91
N MET A 50 7.45 9.48 15.99
CA MET A 50 7.58 10.92 16.20
C MET A 50 7.81 11.28 17.67
N ASN A 51 7.61 10.33 18.58
CA ASN A 51 7.85 10.53 20.00
C ASN A 51 8.52 9.30 20.64
N LYS A 52 9.17 9.50 21.79
CA LYS A 52 9.88 8.45 22.54
C LYS A 52 8.97 7.30 22.99
N ARG A 53 7.67 7.55 23.15
CA ARG A 53 6.69 6.53 23.57
C ARG A 53 6.15 5.72 22.38
N GLY A 54 6.46 6.10 21.14
CA GLY A 54 5.93 5.43 19.94
C GLY A 54 4.40 5.55 19.78
N THR A 55 3.78 6.58 20.40
CA THR A 55 2.32 6.79 20.29
C THR A 55 1.92 7.46 18.98
N ILE A 56 2.88 8.11 18.33
CA ILE A 56 2.70 8.73 17.02
C ILE A 56 3.72 8.11 16.08
N VAL A 57 3.26 7.50 15.01
CA VAL A 57 4.11 6.88 13.98
C VAL A 57 3.73 7.44 12.62
N VAL A 58 4.72 7.92 11.92
CA VAL A 58 4.63 8.25 10.48
C VAL A 58 5.12 7.05 9.69
N ALA A 59 4.30 6.57 8.79
CA ALA A 59 4.66 5.53 7.86
C ALA A 59 4.57 6.06 6.42
N GLU A 60 5.60 5.80 5.65
CA GLU A 60 5.73 6.25 4.27
C GLU A 60 6.07 5.06 3.38
N ARG A 61 5.37 4.91 2.26
CA ARG A 61 5.67 3.90 1.26
C ARG A 61 5.73 4.52 -0.12
N LEU A 62 6.82 4.29 -0.80
CA LEU A 62 7.01 4.60 -2.20
C LEU A 62 7.14 3.30 -2.99
N GLY A 63 6.34 3.14 -4.02
CA GLY A 63 6.38 1.96 -4.85
C GLY A 63 5.96 2.24 -6.28
N GLY A 64 6.23 1.30 -7.14
CA GLY A 64 5.86 1.42 -8.54
C GLY A 64 6.24 0.20 -9.35
N GLY A 65 6.12 0.31 -10.66
CA GLY A 65 6.49 -0.75 -11.55
C GLY A 65 6.77 -0.27 -12.96
N ILE A 66 7.64 -0.99 -13.63
CA ILE A 66 7.95 -0.81 -15.03
C ILE A 66 7.72 -2.14 -15.73
N SER A 67 6.98 -2.12 -16.82
CA SER A 67 6.75 -3.27 -17.69
C SER A 67 7.48 -3.06 -19.01
N LEU A 68 8.35 -3.99 -19.37
CA LEU A 68 9.08 -4.02 -20.65
C LEU A 68 8.51 -5.15 -21.49
N GLY A 69 8.17 -4.85 -22.74
CA GLY A 69 7.48 -5.76 -23.65
C GLY A 69 5.98 -5.51 -23.71
N LYS A 70 5.26 -6.33 -24.47
CA LYS A 70 3.81 -6.18 -24.66
C LYS A 70 3.07 -7.03 -23.63
N THR A 71 2.32 -6.38 -22.75
CA THR A 71 1.47 -7.04 -21.74
C THR A 71 0.02 -7.11 -22.21
N ALA A 72 -0.68 -8.17 -21.84
CA ALA A 72 -2.13 -8.19 -21.91
C ALA A 72 -2.71 -7.36 -20.77
N PHE A 73 -3.96 -6.90 -20.89
CA PHE A 73 -4.60 -6.06 -19.87
C PHE A 73 -4.52 -6.65 -18.45
N TYR A 74 -4.78 -7.94 -18.27
CA TYR A 74 -4.70 -8.63 -16.98
C TYR A 74 -3.26 -8.77 -16.42
N GLN A 75 -2.25 -8.45 -17.21
CA GLN A 75 -0.83 -8.42 -16.85
C GLN A 75 -0.33 -7.01 -16.57
N SER A 76 -1.18 -5.98 -16.76
CA SER A 76 -0.84 -4.59 -16.53
C SER A 76 -0.48 -4.33 -15.06
N LEU A 77 0.18 -3.23 -14.80
CA LEU A 77 0.40 -2.71 -13.46
C LEU A 77 -0.84 -1.92 -13.05
N PHE A 78 -1.37 -2.25 -11.88
CA PHE A 78 -2.61 -1.64 -11.39
C PHE A 78 -2.35 -0.69 -10.23
N VAL A 79 -3.08 0.43 -10.24
CA VAL A 79 -3.19 1.38 -9.13
C VAL A 79 -4.67 1.53 -8.78
N GLY A 80 -4.98 1.56 -7.49
CA GLY A 80 -6.34 1.65 -6.96
C GLY A 80 -6.64 0.62 -5.88
N GLY A 81 -7.50 1.01 -4.93
CA GLY A 81 -7.95 0.17 -3.84
C GLY A 81 -7.00 0.10 -2.66
N HIS A 82 -7.23 -0.89 -1.81
CA HIS A 82 -6.53 -1.07 -0.55
C HIS A 82 -5.00 -1.18 -0.71
N ASP A 83 -4.53 -1.76 -1.80
CA ASP A 83 -3.10 -2.07 -1.94
C ASP A 83 -2.23 -0.81 -2.07
N ASN A 84 -2.68 0.20 -2.82
CA ASN A 84 -1.80 1.32 -3.14
C ASN A 84 -2.48 2.70 -3.35
N LEU A 85 -3.83 2.77 -3.43
CA LEU A 85 -4.54 4.04 -3.59
C LEU A 85 -5.95 3.96 -3.01
N LEU A 86 -6.09 4.27 -1.73
CA LEU A 86 -7.38 4.33 -1.06
C LEU A 86 -8.25 5.48 -1.59
N GLY A 87 -9.57 5.31 -1.52
CA GLY A 87 -10.54 6.23 -2.12
C GLY A 87 -10.96 5.83 -3.54
N TYR A 88 -10.29 4.83 -4.14
CA TYR A 88 -10.65 4.26 -5.43
C TYR A 88 -10.94 2.76 -5.32
N ARG A 89 -11.73 2.24 -6.26
CA ARG A 89 -11.98 0.81 -6.34
C ARG A 89 -10.69 0.03 -6.64
N GLN A 90 -10.68 -1.24 -6.25
CA GLN A 90 -9.55 -2.14 -6.51
C GLN A 90 -9.26 -2.23 -8.02
N TYR A 91 -7.97 -2.09 -8.40
CA TYR A 91 -7.50 -2.15 -9.80
C TYR A 91 -8.13 -1.10 -10.71
N ARG A 92 -8.45 0.08 -10.18
CA ARG A 92 -9.16 1.13 -10.92
C ARG A 92 -8.39 1.64 -12.14
N PHE A 93 -7.09 1.78 -12.00
CA PHE A 93 -6.20 2.29 -13.05
C PHE A 93 -5.20 1.22 -13.45
N ALA A 94 -5.04 0.99 -14.75
CA ALA A 94 -4.12 0.03 -15.32
C ALA A 94 -3.14 0.73 -16.26
N GLY A 95 -1.89 0.28 -16.30
CA GLY A 95 -0.89 0.84 -17.21
C GLY A 95 0.34 -0.06 -17.35
N GLN A 96 1.23 0.31 -18.24
CA GLN A 96 2.52 -0.37 -18.43
C GLN A 96 3.53 0.06 -17.36
N HIS A 97 3.41 1.30 -16.88
CA HIS A 97 4.21 1.81 -15.76
C HIS A 97 3.28 2.33 -14.68
N SER A 98 3.72 2.23 -13.44
CA SER A 98 2.99 2.75 -12.28
C SER A 98 3.93 3.37 -11.28
N LEU A 99 3.45 4.41 -10.58
CA LEU A 99 4.11 5.00 -9.43
C LEU A 99 3.04 5.31 -8.39
N TYR A 100 3.32 5.03 -7.13
CA TYR A 100 2.45 5.40 -6.03
C TYR A 100 3.27 5.77 -4.80
N ASN A 101 2.71 6.69 -4.03
CA ASN A 101 3.19 7.13 -2.75
C ASN A 101 2.06 7.03 -1.74
N ASN A 102 2.33 6.47 -0.57
CA ASN A 102 1.36 6.33 0.51
C ASN A 102 1.96 6.89 1.80
N PHE A 103 1.38 7.94 2.28
CA PHE A 103 1.67 8.53 3.57
C PHE A 103 0.60 8.11 4.58
N GLU A 104 1.00 7.67 5.76
CA GLU A 104 0.09 7.26 6.82
C GLU A 104 0.58 7.77 8.18
N LEU A 105 -0.30 8.46 8.90
CA LEU A 105 -0.08 8.89 10.28
C LEU A 105 -0.92 8.00 11.21
N ARG A 106 -0.27 7.31 12.13
CA ARG A 106 -0.88 6.43 13.13
C ARG A 106 -0.79 7.07 14.50
N LEU A 107 -1.92 7.18 15.18
CA LEU A 107 -2.04 7.72 16.51
C LEU A 107 -2.57 6.64 17.46
N LYS A 108 -1.79 6.26 18.44
CA LYS A 108 -2.23 5.40 19.53
C LYS A 108 -3.09 6.22 20.50
N LEU A 109 -4.31 5.78 20.74
CA LEU A 109 -5.25 6.44 21.64
C LEU A 109 -5.25 5.81 23.03
N ALA A 110 -5.38 4.48 23.10
CA ALA A 110 -5.50 3.78 24.36
C ALA A 110 -4.90 2.37 24.30
N ASP A 111 -4.41 1.89 25.45
CA ASP A 111 -4.11 0.49 25.69
C ASP A 111 -5.22 -0.11 26.58
N PHE A 112 -5.73 -1.25 26.15
CA PHE A 112 -6.66 -2.03 26.94
C PHE A 112 -5.90 -3.17 27.63
N ALA A 113 -5.78 -3.07 28.94
CA ALA A 113 -5.19 -4.11 29.79
C ALA A 113 -6.28 -5.05 30.33
N SER A 114 -7.11 -5.58 29.43
CA SER A 114 -8.15 -6.56 29.81
C SER A 114 -7.57 -7.97 29.88
N TYR A 115 -7.99 -8.75 30.86
CA TYR A 115 -7.61 -10.16 30.98
C TYR A 115 -8.07 -11.01 29.81
N ILE A 116 -9.21 -10.66 29.21
CA ILE A 116 -9.81 -11.44 28.11
C ILE A 116 -9.29 -10.98 26.74
N LEU A 117 -9.14 -9.66 26.54
CA LEU A 117 -8.74 -9.09 25.26
C LEU A 117 -7.83 -7.87 25.46
N PRO A 118 -6.56 -8.09 25.82
CA PRO A 118 -5.59 -6.98 25.84
C PRO A 118 -5.39 -6.48 24.41
N GLY A 119 -5.20 -5.19 24.25
CA GLY A 119 -5.00 -4.64 22.90
C GLY A 119 -4.76 -3.15 22.89
N GLN A 120 -4.54 -2.64 21.70
CA GLN A 120 -4.29 -1.23 21.45
C GLN A 120 -5.35 -0.70 20.49
N LEU A 121 -5.98 0.42 20.85
CA LEU A 121 -6.85 1.20 19.96
C LEU A 121 -6.09 2.42 19.46
N GLY A 122 -6.27 2.76 18.20
CA GLY A 122 -5.72 3.97 17.63
C GLY A 122 -6.51 4.48 16.43
N MET A 123 -6.06 5.62 15.95
CA MET A 123 -6.55 6.25 14.72
C MET A 123 -5.46 6.22 13.66
N THR A 124 -5.89 6.16 12.42
CA THR A 124 -5.01 6.34 11.26
C THR A 124 -5.59 7.39 10.33
N SER A 125 -4.73 8.21 9.77
CA SER A 125 -5.06 9.09 8.65
C SER A 125 -4.04 8.85 7.54
N PHE A 126 -4.46 9.02 6.29
CA PHE A 126 -3.61 8.73 5.15
C PHE A 126 -3.81 9.75 4.02
N PHE A 127 -2.77 9.86 3.22
CA PHE A 127 -2.77 10.57 1.95
C PHE A 127 -2.03 9.71 0.93
N ASP A 128 -2.73 9.35 -0.12
CA ASP A 128 -2.22 8.49 -1.18
C ASP A 128 -2.15 9.25 -2.49
N LEU A 129 -1.08 9.06 -3.23
CA LEU A 129 -0.90 9.53 -4.59
C LEU A 129 -0.56 8.36 -5.49
N GLY A 130 -1.13 8.33 -6.67
CA GLY A 130 -0.84 7.29 -7.65
C GLY A 130 -1.00 7.77 -9.08
N ARG A 131 -0.20 7.18 -9.96
CA ARG A 131 -0.26 7.43 -11.40
C ARG A 131 0.10 6.15 -12.15
N VAL A 132 -0.54 5.98 -13.29
CA VAL A 132 -0.18 4.98 -14.29
C VAL A 132 0.17 5.66 -15.61
N TRP A 133 0.98 4.99 -16.43
CA TRP A 133 1.30 5.42 -17.79
C TRP A 133 1.00 4.27 -18.74
N GLU A 134 0.38 4.58 -19.84
CA GLU A 134 0.12 3.69 -20.95
C GLU A 134 0.76 4.26 -22.22
N GLU A 135 1.19 3.41 -23.16
CA GLU A 135 1.99 3.79 -24.34
C GLU A 135 1.27 4.81 -25.24
N ASN A 136 -0.07 4.87 -25.20
CA ASN A 136 -0.90 5.75 -26.02
C ASN A 136 -1.72 6.76 -25.21
N ASP A 137 -1.53 6.86 -23.90
CA ASP A 137 -2.28 7.77 -23.05
C ASP A 137 -1.40 8.93 -22.57
N ASN A 138 -1.70 10.13 -23.08
CA ASN A 138 -1.09 11.40 -22.69
C ASN A 138 -1.78 12.06 -21.49
N SER A 139 -2.74 11.40 -20.82
CA SER A 139 -3.54 12.03 -19.76
C SER A 139 -2.69 12.56 -18.60
N GLY A 140 -1.58 11.90 -18.33
CA GLY A 140 -0.63 12.39 -17.32
C GLY A 140 -1.23 12.65 -15.94
N GLU A 141 -2.42 12.13 -15.67
CA GLU A 141 -3.23 12.50 -14.51
C GLU A 141 -2.73 11.80 -13.23
N TRP A 142 -2.54 12.59 -12.18
CA TRP A 142 -2.31 12.09 -10.84
C TRP A 142 -3.64 11.87 -10.12
N HIS A 143 -3.75 10.73 -9.47
CA HIS A 143 -4.90 10.36 -8.66
C HIS A 143 -4.53 10.45 -7.19
N ALA A 144 -5.33 11.18 -6.42
CA ALA A 144 -5.11 11.38 -4.99
C ALA A 144 -6.29 10.83 -4.20
N GLY A 145 -5.97 10.19 -3.08
CA GLY A 145 -6.94 9.73 -2.10
C GLY A 145 -6.53 10.16 -0.69
N VAL A 146 -7.48 10.61 0.09
CA VAL A 146 -7.26 11.06 1.48
C VAL A 146 -8.32 10.43 2.37
N GLY A 147 -7.97 10.15 3.61
CA GLY A 147 -8.95 9.61 4.53
C GLY A 147 -8.36 9.23 5.88
N GLY A 148 -9.12 8.44 6.59
CA GLY A 148 -8.72 7.98 7.92
C GLY A 148 -9.75 7.04 8.54
N GLY A 149 -9.46 6.62 9.74
CA GLY A 149 -10.31 5.72 10.49
C GLY A 149 -9.66 5.24 11.77
N PHE A 150 -10.09 4.07 12.20
CA PHE A 150 -9.63 3.48 13.45
C PHE A 150 -8.96 2.13 13.20
N TYR A 151 -8.03 1.79 14.07
CA TYR A 151 -7.48 0.45 14.14
C TYR A 151 -7.57 -0.09 15.56
N PHE A 152 -7.73 -1.40 15.66
CA PHE A 152 -7.65 -2.15 16.90
C PHE A 152 -6.67 -3.31 16.73
N ALA A 153 -5.71 -3.41 17.62
CA ALA A 153 -4.66 -4.44 17.59
C ALA A 153 -4.76 -5.33 18.85
N PRO A 154 -5.61 -6.37 18.84
CA PRO A 154 -5.71 -7.31 19.95
C PRO A 154 -4.39 -8.08 20.12
N ALA A 155 -3.88 -8.09 21.35
CA ALA A 155 -2.65 -8.77 21.74
C ALA A 155 -1.43 -8.50 20.83
N HIS A 156 -1.46 -7.46 19.99
CA HIS A 156 -0.49 -7.16 18.93
C HIS A 156 -0.26 -8.30 17.92
N MET A 157 -1.18 -9.26 17.83
CA MET A 157 -1.09 -10.40 16.93
C MET A 157 -1.72 -10.14 15.57
N VAL A 158 -2.72 -9.29 15.54
CA VAL A 158 -3.43 -8.87 14.32
C VAL A 158 -3.81 -7.41 14.45
N VAL A 159 -4.00 -6.73 13.33
CA VAL A 159 -4.54 -5.37 13.30
C VAL A 159 -5.83 -5.39 12.50
N LEU A 160 -6.90 -4.93 13.11
CA LEU A 160 -8.18 -4.70 12.44
C LEU A 160 -8.29 -3.22 12.14
N GLN A 161 -8.50 -2.86 10.89
CA GLN A 161 -8.67 -1.47 10.49
C GLN A 161 -10.03 -1.24 9.84
N LEU A 162 -10.70 -0.16 10.24
CA LEU A 162 -11.87 0.39 9.57
C LEU A 162 -11.54 1.82 9.15
N VAL A 163 -11.39 2.04 7.86
CA VAL A 163 -11.01 3.34 7.31
C VAL A 163 -11.95 3.74 6.19
N ALA A 164 -12.14 5.03 6.01
CA ALA A 164 -12.85 5.61 4.88
C ALA A 164 -11.91 6.47 4.05
N GLY A 165 -11.88 6.25 2.75
CA GLY A 165 -11.12 7.03 1.78
C GLY A 165 -12.02 7.88 0.92
N TYR A 166 -11.60 9.12 0.69
CA TYR A 166 -12.24 10.08 -0.20
C TYR A 166 -11.35 10.36 -1.41
N SER A 167 -11.96 10.40 -2.57
CA SER A 167 -11.31 10.74 -3.84
C SER A 167 -12.25 11.48 -4.77
N LYS A 168 -11.83 11.72 -6.01
CA LYS A 168 -12.72 12.24 -7.07
C LYS A 168 -13.94 11.34 -7.35
N GLU A 169 -13.90 10.06 -6.99
CA GLU A 169 -14.99 9.10 -7.16
C GLU A 169 -15.94 9.01 -5.95
N GLY A 170 -15.68 9.80 -4.89
CA GLY A 170 -16.48 9.83 -3.67
C GLY A 170 -15.86 9.07 -2.51
N TRP A 171 -16.70 8.69 -1.54
CA TRP A 171 -16.30 7.98 -0.34
C TRP A 171 -16.35 6.46 -0.53
N LEU A 172 -15.29 5.78 -0.10
CA LEU A 172 -15.24 4.32 -0.05
C LEU A 172 -14.77 3.84 1.32
N PRO A 173 -15.58 3.01 2.03
CA PRO A 173 -15.17 2.37 3.26
C PRO A 173 -14.33 1.12 2.96
N TYR A 174 -13.34 0.85 3.84
CA TYR A 174 -12.51 -0.34 3.79
C TYR A 174 -12.42 -0.97 5.18
N PHE A 175 -12.62 -2.28 5.23
CA PHE A 175 -12.30 -3.09 6.39
C PHE A 175 -11.13 -4.01 6.04
N THR A 176 -10.07 -3.99 6.84
CA THR A 176 -8.86 -4.75 6.54
C THR A 176 -8.27 -5.41 7.78
N MET A 177 -7.54 -6.50 7.54
CA MET A 177 -6.73 -7.17 8.54
C MET A 177 -5.26 -6.91 8.25
N GLY A 178 -4.59 -6.19 9.14
CA GLY A 178 -3.21 -5.73 8.98
C GLY A 178 -3.11 -4.27 8.54
N PHE A 179 -1.94 -3.69 8.74
CA PHE A 179 -1.59 -2.43 8.06
C PHE A 179 -1.26 -2.71 6.60
N ARG A 180 -1.43 -1.72 5.75
CA ARG A 180 -1.19 -1.84 4.30
C ARG A 180 0.27 -2.12 3.96
N PHE A 181 1.19 -1.69 4.80
CA PHE A 181 2.63 -1.83 4.61
C PHE A 181 3.39 -1.71 5.93
#